data_45a79db8b9a03820c3cffc46f7070439
#
_entry.id   45a79db8b9a03820c3cffc46f7070439
#
_cell.length_a   1.000
_cell.length_b   1.000
_cell.length_c   1.000
_cell.angle_alpha   90.00
_cell.angle_beta   90.00
_cell.angle_gamma   90.00
#
_symmetry.space_group_name_H-M   'P 1'
#
loop_
_entity.id
_entity.type
_entity.pdbx_description
1 polymer ?
#
loop_
_entity_poly.entity_id
_entity_poly.type
_entity_poly.pdbx_seq_one_letter_code
_entity_poly.pdbx_strand_id
1 'polypeptide(L)'
;MRFGMSLPQYGFSLADDAPITFDEMAVWARRAEALGFDSLWISDHFFYSFARLGADATPIAAIEPLTAIAGLAAVTERIRLGTLVLGAPFRHPSIVAKMATTIDGISGGRLDLGVGAGWLEEEFTAFGYPYGSVGERFESLEETLQVLQALFSGSAATLDGPTVSLRDARLLPESVQRRIPVWVGGKGGPRLLKLAARYADGWNSVWRWTPEVYGERAAAAREACEREGRDPSTFRLSVGLYSLIGESDESFRAVFERAKAAMPGDAMRDETSASWRADTLSGTPEQVIERVLAFEAIGVEEIIVAPWVLPFAVPEPEQVDLFAELVLARFRAERADV
;
A
#
# COMPACT_ATOMS: atom_id res chain seq x y z
N MET A 1 -14.18 7.36 -5.89
CA MET A 1 -12.74 7.38 -5.54
C MET A 1 -12.57 7.35 -4.04
N ARG A 2 -11.73 6.46 -3.49
CA ARG A 2 -11.31 6.43 -2.08
C ARG A 2 -9.90 7.03 -1.96
N PHE A 3 -9.58 7.56 -0.79
CA PHE A 3 -8.27 8.09 -0.46
C PHE A 3 -7.69 7.37 0.76
N GLY A 4 -6.62 6.62 0.54
CA GLY A 4 -5.82 6.03 1.58
C GLY A 4 -4.61 6.89 1.93
N MET A 5 -3.96 6.60 3.05
CA MET A 5 -2.69 7.21 3.45
C MET A 5 -1.69 6.12 3.83
N SER A 6 -0.44 6.27 3.42
CA SER A 6 0.66 5.48 3.94
C SER A 6 0.99 5.94 5.36
N LEU A 7 0.80 5.06 6.34
CA LEU A 7 0.96 5.41 7.75
C LEU A 7 2.45 5.42 8.15
N PRO A 8 2.93 6.41 8.94
CA PRO A 8 4.30 6.38 9.46
C PRO A 8 4.57 5.11 10.27
N GLN A 9 5.69 4.42 9.95
CA GLN A 9 6.06 3.15 10.60
C GLN A 9 7.57 2.91 10.73
N TYR A 10 8.40 3.83 10.25
CA TYR A 10 9.86 3.70 10.25
C TYR A 10 10.52 4.74 11.15
N GLY A 11 11.76 4.48 11.56
CA GLY A 11 12.55 5.42 12.35
C GLY A 11 12.83 6.76 11.66
N PHE A 12 12.61 6.87 10.35
CA PHE A 12 12.69 8.13 9.59
C PHE A 12 11.31 8.79 9.34
N SER A 13 10.24 8.22 9.87
CA SER A 13 8.87 8.63 9.47
C SER A 13 8.44 9.97 10.02
N LEU A 14 9.02 10.41 11.13
CA LEU A 14 8.63 11.62 11.85
C LEU A 14 9.73 12.68 11.77
N ALA A 15 9.39 13.93 12.12
CA ALA A 15 10.35 15.01 12.21
C ALA A 15 11.41 14.74 13.30
N ASP A 16 12.59 15.34 13.12
CA ASP A 16 13.68 15.35 14.10
C ASP A 16 14.12 13.96 14.59
N ASP A 17 14.04 12.95 13.71
CA ASP A 17 14.36 11.54 14.01
C ASP A 17 13.64 11.01 15.26
N ALA A 18 12.44 11.52 15.52
CA ALA A 18 11.61 11.04 16.62
C ALA A 18 11.35 9.54 16.47
N PRO A 19 11.50 8.76 17.57
CA PRO A 19 11.35 7.31 17.49
C PRO A 19 9.92 6.94 17.12
N ILE A 20 9.78 6.07 16.12
CA ILE A 20 8.47 5.52 15.78
C ILE A 20 8.04 4.52 16.85
N THR A 21 6.85 4.72 17.41
CA THR A 21 6.21 3.84 18.39
C THR A 21 4.80 3.50 17.94
N PHE A 22 4.18 2.49 18.56
CA PHE A 22 2.77 2.21 18.31
C PHE A 22 1.86 3.38 18.69
N ASP A 23 2.19 4.10 19.75
CA ASP A 23 1.40 5.27 20.19
C ASP A 23 1.41 6.37 19.14
N GLU A 24 2.57 6.66 18.51
CA GLU A 24 2.67 7.59 17.39
C GLU A 24 1.84 7.11 16.18
N MET A 25 1.92 5.83 15.84
CA MET A 25 1.08 5.26 14.78
C MET A 25 -0.41 5.41 15.09
N ALA A 26 -0.82 5.19 16.34
CA ALA A 26 -2.22 5.33 16.78
C ALA A 26 -2.69 6.79 16.73
N VAL A 27 -1.82 7.75 17.09
CA VAL A 27 -2.11 9.20 16.94
C VAL A 27 -2.37 9.53 15.48
N TRP A 28 -1.48 9.12 14.58
CA TRP A 28 -1.62 9.36 13.15
C TRP A 28 -2.83 8.66 12.54
N ALA A 29 -3.14 7.45 13.00
CA ALA A 29 -4.31 6.71 12.52
C ALA A 29 -5.62 7.44 12.87
N ARG A 30 -5.77 7.90 14.10
CA ARG A 30 -6.94 8.69 14.53
C ARG A 30 -7.02 10.04 13.80
N ARG A 31 -5.87 10.70 13.59
CA ARG A 31 -5.82 11.94 12.82
C ARG A 31 -6.29 11.74 11.39
N ALA A 32 -5.77 10.75 10.68
CA ALA A 32 -6.19 10.44 9.32
C ALA A 32 -7.68 10.09 9.22
N GLU A 33 -8.20 9.32 10.20
CA GLU A 33 -9.63 9.02 10.31
C GLU A 33 -10.47 10.29 10.52
N ALA A 34 -10.01 11.21 11.37
CA ALA A 34 -10.69 12.49 11.63
C ALA A 34 -10.65 13.42 10.42
N LEU A 35 -9.55 13.43 9.67
CA LEU A 35 -9.38 14.18 8.42
C LEU A 35 -10.17 13.58 7.24
N GLY A 36 -10.75 12.40 7.42
CA GLY A 36 -11.63 11.79 6.43
C GLY A 36 -10.93 10.88 5.42
N PHE A 37 -9.72 10.41 5.66
CA PHE A 37 -9.14 9.34 4.85
C PHE A 37 -9.97 8.04 4.98
N ASP A 38 -10.06 7.28 3.88
CA ASP A 38 -10.86 6.06 3.82
C ASP A 38 -10.08 4.83 4.30
N SER A 39 -8.75 4.85 4.22
CA SER A 39 -7.88 3.72 4.57
C SER A 39 -6.48 4.14 4.99
N LEU A 40 -5.83 3.26 5.77
CA LEU A 40 -4.42 3.34 6.15
C LEU A 40 -3.68 2.12 5.65
N TRP A 41 -2.46 2.34 5.18
CA TRP A 41 -1.65 1.29 4.60
C TRP A 41 -0.27 1.23 5.26
N ILE A 42 0.20 0.02 5.56
CA ILE A 42 1.46 -0.26 6.26
C ILE A 42 2.25 -1.28 5.45
N SER A 43 3.55 -1.07 5.30
CA SER A 43 4.43 -2.00 4.58
C SER A 43 4.98 -3.10 5.49
N ASP A 44 5.55 -4.13 4.89
CA ASP A 44 6.11 -5.29 5.58
C ASP A 44 7.63 -5.33 5.40
N HIS A 45 8.33 -4.73 6.36
CA HIS A 45 9.78 -4.74 6.43
C HIS A 45 10.25 -5.06 7.85
N PHE A 46 11.34 -5.82 7.98
CA PHE A 46 12.01 -6.05 9.26
C PHE A 46 12.82 -4.83 9.69
N PHE A 47 13.40 -4.14 8.72
CA PHE A 47 14.09 -2.87 8.83
C PHE A 47 14.10 -2.19 7.46
N TYR A 48 14.48 -0.93 7.42
CA TYR A 48 14.76 -0.22 6.17
C TYR A 48 16.21 0.25 6.16
N SER A 49 16.80 0.46 4.99
CA SER A 49 18.09 1.13 4.83
C SER A 49 18.09 2.04 3.62
N PHE A 50 18.90 3.07 3.66
CA PHE A 50 19.05 4.00 2.56
C PHE A 50 20.23 3.64 1.63
N ALA A 51 20.84 2.46 1.80
CA ALA A 51 21.97 2.01 0.97
C ALA A 51 21.68 2.10 -0.55
N ARG A 52 20.46 1.73 -0.95
CA ARG A 52 20.03 1.81 -2.37
C ARG A 52 19.87 3.24 -2.90
N LEU A 53 19.80 4.21 -2.02
CA LEU A 53 19.72 5.64 -2.36
C LEU A 53 21.09 6.31 -2.33
N GLY A 54 22.17 5.54 -2.14
CA GLY A 54 23.52 6.05 -2.04
C GLY A 54 23.86 6.68 -0.67
N ALA A 55 23.07 6.39 0.36
CA ALA A 55 23.30 6.83 1.73
C ALA A 55 23.73 5.66 2.64
N ASP A 56 23.79 5.90 3.96
CA ASP A 56 24.20 4.91 4.94
C ASP A 56 23.34 3.64 4.90
N ALA A 57 24.00 2.49 5.05
CA ALA A 57 23.39 1.17 5.11
C ALA A 57 22.90 0.79 6.52
N THR A 58 23.01 1.67 7.51
CA THR A 58 22.55 1.40 8.88
C THR A 58 21.06 1.02 8.87
N PRO A 59 20.71 -0.13 9.49
CA PRO A 59 19.32 -0.55 9.59
C PRO A 59 18.48 0.45 10.39
N ILE A 60 17.35 0.84 9.84
CA ILE A 60 16.38 1.77 10.44
C ILE A 60 15.17 0.97 10.92
N ALA A 61 14.72 1.23 12.14
CA ALA A 61 13.59 0.55 12.76
C ALA A 61 12.34 0.54 11.88
N ALA A 62 11.66 -0.59 11.81
CA ALA A 62 10.35 -0.78 11.19
C ALA A 62 9.43 -1.52 12.16
N ILE A 63 8.14 -1.19 12.15
CA ILE A 63 7.14 -1.86 12.99
C ILE A 63 6.46 -2.96 12.16
N GLU A 64 6.31 -4.16 12.75
CA GLU A 64 5.68 -5.33 12.12
C GLU A 64 4.20 -5.05 11.79
N PRO A 65 3.77 -5.20 10.52
CA PRO A 65 2.49 -4.67 10.06
C PRO A 65 1.25 -5.37 10.65
N LEU A 66 1.22 -6.69 10.72
CA LEU A 66 -0.01 -7.39 11.18
C LEU A 66 -0.27 -7.17 12.67
N THR A 67 0.79 -7.12 13.47
CA THR A 67 0.70 -6.79 14.90
C THR A 67 0.25 -5.33 15.09
N ALA A 68 0.82 -4.41 14.32
CA ALA A 68 0.42 -3.00 14.38
C ALA A 68 -1.03 -2.81 13.93
N ILE A 69 -1.44 -3.43 12.81
CA ILE A 69 -2.82 -3.35 12.30
C ILE A 69 -3.82 -3.88 13.33
N ALA A 70 -3.50 -4.97 14.06
CA ALA A 70 -4.37 -5.48 15.13
C ALA A 70 -4.59 -4.43 16.23
N GLY A 71 -3.52 -3.73 16.65
CA GLY A 71 -3.61 -2.63 17.60
C GLY A 71 -4.39 -1.44 17.06
N LEU A 72 -4.11 -1.02 15.82
CA LEU A 72 -4.79 0.09 15.15
C LEU A 72 -6.29 -0.20 14.95
N ALA A 73 -6.65 -1.44 14.66
CA ALA A 73 -8.05 -1.88 14.56
C ALA A 73 -8.84 -1.65 15.85
N ALA A 74 -8.18 -1.78 17.00
CA ALA A 74 -8.80 -1.58 18.30
C ALA A 74 -8.93 -0.09 18.71
N VAL A 75 -8.18 0.81 18.08
CA VAL A 75 -8.14 2.25 18.44
C VAL A 75 -8.71 3.18 17.37
N THR A 76 -9.22 2.62 16.27
CA THR A 76 -9.94 3.32 15.19
C THR A 76 -11.33 2.71 14.99
N GLU A 77 -12.27 3.45 14.39
CA GLU A 77 -13.68 3.04 14.32
C GLU A 77 -14.17 2.77 12.90
N ARG A 78 -13.74 3.55 11.92
CA ARG A 78 -14.30 3.56 10.55
C ARG A 78 -13.26 3.29 9.47
N ILE A 79 -12.06 3.84 9.65
CA ILE A 79 -10.99 3.79 8.64
C ILE A 79 -10.58 2.34 8.37
N ARG A 80 -10.42 2.00 7.10
CA ARG A 80 -9.95 0.66 6.70
C ARG A 80 -8.44 0.56 6.93
N LEU A 81 -7.95 -0.65 7.12
CA LEU A 81 -6.56 -0.94 7.46
C LEU A 81 -6.01 -1.95 6.46
N GLY A 82 -4.90 -1.64 5.84
CA GLY A 82 -4.32 -2.50 4.81
C GLY A 82 -2.81 -2.70 4.92
N THR A 83 -2.34 -3.79 4.34
CA THR A 83 -0.91 -4.04 4.14
C THR A 83 -0.47 -3.65 2.74
N LEU A 84 0.68 -2.98 2.59
CA LEU A 84 1.19 -2.44 1.32
C LEU A 84 2.67 -2.77 1.11
N VAL A 85 3.06 -4.01 0.90
CA VAL A 85 2.27 -5.24 0.97
C VAL A 85 3.06 -6.28 1.76
N LEU A 86 2.40 -7.34 2.29
CA LEU A 86 3.10 -8.44 2.96
C LEU A 86 4.04 -9.15 2.00
N GLY A 87 5.25 -9.46 2.46
CA GLY A 87 6.18 -10.34 1.76
C GLY A 87 5.73 -11.80 1.88
N ALA A 88 5.26 -12.41 0.79
CA ALA A 88 4.79 -13.80 0.79
C ALA A 88 5.79 -14.79 1.41
N PRO A 89 7.13 -14.66 1.17
CA PRO A 89 8.10 -15.56 1.77
C PRO A 89 8.31 -15.43 3.29
N PHE A 90 7.84 -14.36 3.93
CA PHE A 90 8.14 -14.09 5.34
C PHE A 90 7.26 -14.85 6.33
N ARG A 91 6.10 -15.38 5.90
CA ARG A 91 5.15 -16.05 6.80
C ARG A 91 4.47 -17.21 6.11
N HIS A 92 4.21 -18.26 6.89
CA HIS A 92 3.37 -19.36 6.40
C HIS A 92 1.97 -18.83 6.07
N PRO A 93 1.42 -19.08 4.87
CA PRO A 93 0.17 -18.45 4.43
C PRO A 93 -1.05 -18.79 5.28
N SER A 94 -1.09 -19.98 5.92
CA SER A 94 -2.16 -20.32 6.86
C SER A 94 -2.11 -19.47 8.14
N ILE A 95 -0.92 -19.06 8.58
CA ILE A 95 -0.77 -18.13 9.72
C ILE A 95 -1.24 -16.73 9.29
N VAL A 96 -0.86 -16.27 8.08
CA VAL A 96 -1.37 -15.01 7.52
C VAL A 96 -2.91 -15.01 7.47
N ALA A 97 -3.51 -16.07 6.94
CA ALA A 97 -4.97 -16.20 6.88
C ALA A 97 -5.62 -16.16 8.28
N LYS A 98 -5.01 -16.83 9.27
CA LYS A 98 -5.51 -16.85 10.65
C LYS A 98 -5.38 -15.49 11.33
N MET A 99 -4.26 -14.78 11.14
CA MET A 99 -4.07 -13.43 11.64
C MET A 99 -5.04 -12.47 10.98
N ALA A 100 -5.22 -12.56 9.66
CA ALA A 100 -6.15 -11.73 8.91
C ALA A 100 -7.59 -11.87 9.40
N THR A 101 -8.11 -13.09 9.63
CA THR A 101 -9.47 -13.28 10.18
C THR A 101 -9.60 -12.75 11.60
N THR A 102 -8.55 -12.84 12.42
CA THR A 102 -8.55 -12.28 13.78
C THR A 102 -8.60 -10.75 13.73
N ILE A 103 -7.77 -10.12 12.89
CA ILE A 103 -7.76 -8.67 12.69
C ILE A 103 -9.09 -8.18 12.10
N ASP A 104 -9.66 -8.94 11.17
CA ASP A 104 -10.97 -8.64 10.58
C ASP A 104 -12.05 -8.61 11.66
N GLY A 105 -12.03 -9.57 12.59
CA GLY A 105 -12.91 -9.59 13.76
C GLY A 105 -12.70 -8.40 14.69
N ILE A 106 -11.45 -8.05 15.03
CA ILE A 106 -11.12 -6.89 15.88
C ILE A 106 -11.60 -5.59 15.23
N SER A 107 -11.35 -5.45 13.91
CA SER A 107 -11.69 -4.23 13.16
C SER A 107 -13.19 -4.12 12.81
N GLY A 108 -14.00 -5.16 13.00
CA GLY A 108 -15.38 -5.19 12.53
C GLY A 108 -15.50 -5.18 11.00
N GLY A 109 -14.59 -5.86 10.29
CA GLY A 109 -14.65 -6.01 8.83
C GLY A 109 -13.94 -4.90 8.04
N ARG A 110 -12.89 -4.28 8.58
CA ARG A 110 -12.17 -3.17 7.94
C ARG A 110 -10.80 -3.55 7.37
N LEU A 111 -10.43 -4.83 7.34
CA LEU A 111 -9.12 -5.25 6.83
C LEU A 111 -9.11 -5.36 5.30
N ASP A 112 -8.03 -4.87 4.68
CA ASP A 112 -7.59 -5.14 3.30
C ASP A 112 -6.21 -5.81 3.35
N LEU A 113 -6.04 -6.96 2.69
CA LEU A 113 -4.81 -7.75 2.75
C LEU A 113 -4.02 -7.63 1.46
N GLY A 114 -2.97 -6.81 1.45
CA GLY A 114 -2.05 -6.73 0.33
C GLY A 114 -0.89 -7.73 0.47
N VAL A 115 -0.54 -8.42 -0.61
CA VAL A 115 0.53 -9.42 -0.66
C VAL A 115 1.42 -9.20 -1.88
N GLY A 116 2.72 -9.44 -1.75
CA GLY A 116 3.71 -9.31 -2.82
C GLY A 116 4.82 -10.36 -2.73
N ALA A 117 5.67 -10.41 -3.73
CA ALA A 117 6.74 -11.40 -3.83
C ALA A 117 7.95 -11.14 -2.90
N GLY A 118 8.02 -9.97 -2.25
CA GLY A 118 9.22 -9.52 -1.54
C GLY A 118 10.30 -9.01 -2.50
N TRP A 119 11.16 -8.11 -2.03
CA TRP A 119 12.14 -7.46 -2.91
C TRP A 119 13.46 -7.05 -2.26
N LEU A 120 13.50 -6.78 -0.95
CA LEU A 120 14.67 -6.25 -0.25
C LEU A 120 15.56 -7.41 0.25
N GLU A 121 16.55 -7.80 -0.56
CA GLU A 121 17.45 -8.93 -0.31
C GLU A 121 18.14 -8.88 1.05
N GLU A 122 18.48 -7.68 1.51
CA GLU A 122 19.16 -7.45 2.77
C GLU A 122 18.37 -8.00 3.97
N GLU A 123 17.04 -7.85 3.96
CA GLU A 123 16.17 -8.40 5.02
C GLU A 123 16.14 -9.92 5.01
N PHE A 124 16.00 -10.51 3.82
CA PHE A 124 16.00 -11.97 3.67
C PHE A 124 17.28 -12.57 4.25
N THR A 125 18.42 -12.01 3.86
CA THR A 125 19.73 -12.46 4.32
C THR A 125 19.91 -12.28 5.83
N ALA A 126 19.56 -11.10 6.35
CA ALA A 126 19.75 -10.75 7.75
C ALA A 126 18.90 -11.62 8.69
N PHE A 127 17.68 -12.00 8.29
CA PHE A 127 16.75 -12.77 9.10
C PHE A 127 16.67 -14.25 8.73
N GLY A 128 17.60 -14.74 7.87
CA GLY A 128 17.72 -16.16 7.55
C GLY A 128 16.64 -16.70 6.61
N TYR A 129 15.95 -15.83 5.87
CA TYR A 129 15.03 -16.25 4.82
C TYR A 129 15.79 -16.47 3.52
N PRO A 130 15.48 -17.52 2.73
CA PRO A 130 16.04 -17.67 1.40
C PRO A 130 15.50 -16.58 0.48
N TYR A 131 16.40 -15.75 -0.08
CA TYR A 131 15.99 -14.72 -1.05
C TYR A 131 15.52 -15.34 -2.37
N GLY A 132 16.22 -16.36 -2.83
CA GLY A 132 15.90 -17.09 -4.03
C GLY A 132 15.91 -16.22 -5.31
N SER A 133 15.59 -16.84 -6.43
CA SER A 133 15.37 -16.16 -7.70
C SER A 133 14.02 -15.41 -7.71
N VAL A 134 13.85 -14.49 -8.65
CA VAL A 134 12.55 -13.85 -8.89
C VAL A 134 11.47 -14.91 -9.18
N GLY A 135 11.84 -16.00 -9.87
CA GLY A 135 10.94 -17.13 -10.17
C GLY A 135 10.39 -17.79 -8.90
N GLU A 136 11.27 -18.16 -7.98
CA GLU A 136 10.93 -18.81 -6.71
C GLU A 136 10.08 -17.91 -5.80
N ARG A 137 10.39 -16.61 -5.74
CA ARG A 137 9.56 -15.66 -5.00
C ARG A 137 8.15 -15.51 -5.59
N PHE A 138 8.01 -15.57 -6.92
CA PHE A 138 6.70 -15.59 -7.56
C PHE A 138 5.95 -16.91 -7.34
N GLU A 139 6.63 -18.04 -7.23
CA GLU A 139 6.02 -19.32 -6.86
C GLU A 139 5.49 -19.27 -5.42
N SER A 140 6.27 -18.72 -4.50
CA SER A 140 5.82 -18.47 -3.12
C SER A 140 4.61 -17.53 -3.05
N LEU A 141 4.59 -16.46 -3.87
CA LEU A 141 3.43 -15.57 -3.98
C LEU A 141 2.20 -16.32 -4.50
N GLU A 142 2.36 -17.11 -5.57
CA GLU A 142 1.25 -17.89 -6.14
C GLU A 142 0.67 -18.88 -5.13
N GLU A 143 1.51 -19.64 -4.45
CA GLU A 143 1.07 -20.59 -3.42
C GLU A 143 0.37 -19.87 -2.25
N THR A 144 0.92 -18.72 -1.82
CA THR A 144 0.29 -17.89 -0.79
C THR A 144 -1.11 -17.46 -1.21
N LEU A 145 -1.27 -16.96 -2.44
CA LEU A 145 -2.57 -16.55 -2.96
C LEU A 145 -3.57 -17.70 -3.07
N GLN A 146 -3.12 -18.89 -3.49
CA GLN A 146 -3.94 -20.10 -3.54
C GLN A 146 -4.45 -20.50 -2.15
N VAL A 147 -3.56 -20.52 -1.16
CA VAL A 147 -3.91 -20.83 0.23
C VAL A 147 -4.90 -19.81 0.81
N LEU A 148 -4.65 -18.52 0.60
CA LEU A 148 -5.56 -17.46 1.05
C LEU A 148 -6.93 -17.59 0.40
N GLN A 149 -7.00 -17.80 -0.92
CA GLN A 149 -8.25 -17.99 -1.65
C GLN A 149 -9.04 -19.19 -1.10
N ALA A 150 -8.35 -20.33 -0.90
CA ALA A 150 -8.97 -21.54 -0.37
C ALA A 150 -9.51 -21.34 1.04
N LEU A 151 -8.72 -20.73 1.94
CA LEU A 151 -9.10 -20.53 3.34
C LEU A 151 -10.18 -19.44 3.52
N PHE A 152 -10.20 -18.41 2.67
CA PHE A 152 -11.23 -17.34 2.72
C PHE A 152 -12.53 -17.73 1.98
N SER A 153 -12.63 -18.93 1.44
CA SER A 153 -13.86 -19.40 0.77
C SER A 153 -15.06 -19.61 1.70
N GLY A 154 -14.82 -19.64 3.02
CA GLY A 154 -15.84 -20.00 4.02
C GLY A 154 -16.14 -21.51 4.11
N SER A 155 -15.44 -22.34 3.31
CA SER A 155 -15.58 -23.79 3.29
C SER A 155 -14.35 -24.48 3.86
N ALA A 156 -14.43 -25.78 4.11
CA ALA A 156 -13.26 -26.59 4.42
C ALA A 156 -12.33 -26.64 3.20
N ALA A 157 -11.08 -26.28 3.40
CA ALA A 157 -10.07 -26.21 2.36
C ALA A 157 -9.17 -27.44 2.36
N THR A 158 -9.03 -28.08 1.20
CA THR A 158 -8.02 -29.11 0.93
C THR A 158 -7.20 -28.68 -0.26
N LEU A 159 -5.89 -28.64 -0.13
CA LEU A 159 -4.95 -28.20 -1.15
C LEU A 159 -3.64 -29.00 -1.02
N ASP A 160 -3.11 -29.43 -2.14
CA ASP A 160 -1.77 -30.04 -2.25
C ASP A 160 -0.88 -29.08 -3.04
N GLY A 161 -0.21 -28.17 -2.32
CA GLY A 161 0.76 -27.23 -2.91
C GLY A 161 2.20 -27.76 -2.81
N PRO A 162 3.15 -27.09 -3.46
CA PRO A 162 4.57 -27.45 -3.43
C PRO A 162 5.20 -27.44 -2.03
N THR A 163 4.82 -26.50 -1.17
CA THR A 163 5.34 -26.33 0.17
C THR A 163 4.26 -26.35 1.26
N VAL A 164 3.01 -26.08 0.90
CA VAL A 164 1.88 -26.01 1.83
C VAL A 164 0.78 -27.01 1.43
N SER A 165 0.43 -27.89 2.34
CA SER A 165 -0.72 -28.80 2.19
C SER A 165 -1.78 -28.50 3.24
N LEU A 166 -3.03 -28.38 2.78
CA LEU A 166 -4.20 -28.26 3.64
C LEU A 166 -5.02 -29.56 3.60
N ARG A 167 -5.60 -29.93 4.72
CA ARG A 167 -6.49 -31.10 4.86
C ARG A 167 -7.70 -30.70 5.67
N ASP A 168 -8.85 -30.55 5.02
CA ASP A 168 -10.14 -30.14 5.64
C ASP A 168 -9.98 -28.93 6.60
N ALA A 169 -9.11 -27.99 6.21
CA ALA A 169 -8.76 -26.84 7.06
C ALA A 169 -9.88 -25.79 7.05
N ARG A 170 -10.23 -25.28 8.23
CA ARG A 170 -11.23 -24.22 8.40
C ARG A 170 -10.68 -23.06 9.22
N LEU A 171 -10.97 -21.84 8.81
CA LEU A 171 -10.73 -20.66 9.64
C LEU A 171 -11.91 -20.44 10.59
N LEU A 172 -11.64 -20.58 11.88
CA LEU A 172 -12.61 -20.34 12.95
C LEU A 172 -11.97 -19.41 14.02
N PRO A 173 -12.65 -18.30 14.44
CA PRO A 173 -13.91 -17.82 13.91
C PRO A 173 -13.82 -17.42 12.43
N GLU A 174 -14.95 -17.39 11.74
CA GLU A 174 -15.03 -16.88 10.37
C GLU A 174 -14.78 -15.36 10.35
N SER A 175 -14.37 -14.82 9.20
CA SER A 175 -14.22 -13.38 9.01
C SER A 175 -15.57 -12.66 9.08
N VAL A 176 -15.57 -11.43 9.58
CA VAL A 176 -16.75 -10.53 9.57
C VAL A 176 -17.12 -10.15 8.14
N GLN A 177 -16.13 -9.83 7.32
CA GLN A 177 -16.29 -9.73 5.88
C GLN A 177 -16.54 -11.14 5.33
N ARG A 178 -17.51 -11.32 4.43
CA ARG A 178 -17.71 -12.62 3.77
C ARG A 178 -16.42 -13.15 3.14
N ARG A 179 -15.59 -12.23 2.64
CA ARG A 179 -14.25 -12.46 2.11
C ARG A 179 -13.41 -11.22 2.42
N ILE A 180 -12.25 -11.43 3.03
CA ILE A 180 -11.26 -10.37 3.23
C ILE A 180 -10.69 -10.02 1.84
N PRO A 181 -10.73 -8.75 1.40
CA PRO A 181 -10.17 -8.36 0.12
C PRO A 181 -8.66 -8.61 0.06
N VAL A 182 -8.20 -9.25 -1.01
CA VAL A 182 -6.78 -9.55 -1.26
C VAL A 182 -6.29 -8.68 -2.42
N TRP A 183 -5.22 -7.94 -2.18
CA TRP A 183 -4.55 -7.11 -3.17
C TRP A 183 -3.18 -7.69 -3.51
N VAL A 184 -2.81 -7.67 -4.78
CA VAL A 184 -1.45 -8.02 -5.21
C VAL A 184 -0.67 -6.75 -5.50
N GLY A 185 0.47 -6.57 -4.79
CA GLY A 185 1.33 -5.41 -4.98
C GLY A 185 2.48 -5.65 -5.95
N GLY A 186 2.78 -4.64 -6.79
CA GLY A 186 3.94 -4.65 -7.67
C GLY A 186 3.76 -3.86 -8.96
N LYS A 187 4.79 -3.83 -9.81
CA LYS A 187 4.86 -2.96 -11.00
C LYS A 187 4.04 -3.41 -12.23
N GLY A 188 3.13 -4.39 -12.07
CA GLY A 188 2.21 -4.78 -13.13
C GLY A 188 2.85 -5.54 -14.31
N GLY A 189 3.90 -6.33 -14.04
CA GLY A 189 4.43 -7.25 -15.06
C GLY A 189 3.46 -8.39 -15.37
N PRO A 190 3.57 -9.03 -16.55
CA PRO A 190 2.57 -10.01 -17.02
C PRO A 190 2.30 -11.17 -16.07
N ARG A 191 3.35 -11.73 -15.44
CA ARG A 191 3.21 -12.82 -14.45
C ARG A 191 2.43 -12.34 -13.21
N LEU A 192 2.73 -11.13 -12.71
CA LEU A 192 2.05 -10.56 -11.56
C LEU A 192 0.57 -10.31 -11.83
N LEU A 193 0.26 -9.69 -12.97
CA LEU A 193 -1.13 -9.40 -13.36
C LEU A 193 -1.95 -10.67 -13.58
N LYS A 194 -1.33 -11.74 -14.13
CA LYS A 194 -1.97 -13.04 -14.22
C LYS A 194 -2.33 -13.60 -12.85
N LEU A 195 -1.42 -13.57 -11.88
CA LEU A 195 -1.69 -14.04 -10.51
C LEU A 195 -2.77 -13.20 -9.83
N ALA A 196 -2.70 -11.88 -9.97
CA ALA A 196 -3.71 -10.97 -9.43
C ALA A 196 -5.10 -11.23 -10.03
N ALA A 197 -5.20 -11.36 -11.36
CA ALA A 197 -6.45 -11.65 -12.05
C ALA A 197 -7.08 -12.97 -11.61
N ARG A 198 -6.26 -13.98 -11.36
CA ARG A 198 -6.72 -15.33 -11.01
C ARG A 198 -7.12 -15.48 -9.55
N TYR A 199 -6.39 -14.87 -8.62
CA TYR A 199 -6.49 -15.19 -7.20
C TYR A 199 -6.88 -14.01 -6.29
N ALA A 200 -6.70 -12.76 -6.72
CA ALA A 200 -6.87 -11.58 -5.88
C ALA A 200 -8.08 -10.72 -6.28
N ASP A 201 -8.48 -9.80 -5.42
CA ASP A 201 -9.58 -8.87 -5.70
C ASP A 201 -9.12 -7.66 -6.51
N GLY A 202 -7.83 -7.34 -6.46
CA GLY A 202 -7.28 -6.22 -7.21
C GLY A 202 -5.76 -6.18 -7.25
N TRP A 203 -5.26 -5.17 -7.96
CA TRP A 203 -3.85 -4.86 -8.10
C TRP A 203 -3.54 -3.45 -7.57
N ASN A 204 -2.44 -3.33 -6.83
CA ASN A 204 -1.88 -2.07 -6.39
C ASN A 204 -0.48 -1.87 -6.97
N SER A 205 -0.14 -0.64 -7.32
CA SER A 205 1.22 -0.22 -7.63
C SER A 205 1.57 1.12 -6.99
N VAL A 206 2.85 1.36 -6.76
CA VAL A 206 3.42 2.52 -6.04
C VAL A 206 4.70 2.96 -6.75
N TRP A 207 5.25 4.11 -6.63
CA TRP A 207 4.93 5.38 -5.97
C TRP A 207 4.93 6.52 -6.99
N ARG A 208 5.49 6.25 -8.17
CA ARG A 208 5.64 7.20 -9.28
C ARG A 208 4.96 6.62 -10.51
N TRP A 209 3.87 7.26 -10.91
CA TRP A 209 3.05 6.88 -12.05
C TRP A 209 2.41 8.09 -12.69
N THR A 210 2.50 8.20 -14.01
CA THR A 210 1.57 9.05 -14.76
C THR A 210 0.27 8.29 -15.02
N PRO A 211 -0.88 8.96 -15.20
CA PRO A 211 -2.13 8.30 -15.57
C PRO A 211 -2.01 7.46 -16.85
N GLU A 212 -1.24 7.94 -17.85
CA GLU A 212 -1.05 7.24 -19.13
C GLU A 212 -0.33 5.89 -18.93
N VAL A 213 0.83 5.92 -18.25
CA VAL A 213 1.65 4.71 -18.03
C VAL A 213 0.91 3.71 -17.11
N TYR A 214 0.21 4.22 -16.09
CA TYR A 214 -0.62 3.36 -15.25
C TYR A 214 -1.81 2.79 -16.04
N GLY A 215 -2.42 3.58 -16.92
CA GLY A 215 -3.52 3.18 -17.79
C GLY A 215 -3.16 2.01 -18.71
N GLU A 216 -1.94 1.99 -19.27
CA GLU A 216 -1.43 0.84 -20.04
C GLU A 216 -1.38 -0.44 -19.18
N ARG A 217 -0.94 -0.33 -17.92
CA ARG A 217 -0.91 -1.47 -17.00
C ARG A 217 -2.30 -1.90 -16.56
N ALA A 218 -3.21 -0.96 -16.36
CA ALA A 218 -4.61 -1.22 -16.05
C ALA A 218 -5.31 -1.96 -17.20
N ALA A 219 -5.04 -1.57 -18.46
CA ALA A 219 -5.53 -2.31 -19.64
C ALA A 219 -4.98 -3.74 -19.66
N ALA A 220 -3.68 -3.91 -19.46
CA ALA A 220 -3.05 -5.25 -19.40
C ALA A 220 -3.63 -6.11 -18.24
N ALA A 221 -4.01 -5.49 -17.12
CA ALA A 221 -4.67 -6.19 -16.01
C ALA A 221 -6.08 -6.68 -16.40
N ARG A 222 -6.86 -5.88 -17.13
CA ARG A 222 -8.18 -6.27 -17.64
C ARG A 222 -8.07 -7.41 -18.65
N GLU A 223 -7.12 -7.34 -19.59
CA GLU A 223 -6.83 -8.44 -20.49
C GLU A 223 -6.38 -9.72 -19.76
N ALA A 224 -5.64 -9.60 -18.66
CA ALA A 224 -5.30 -10.76 -17.85
C ALA A 224 -6.54 -11.38 -17.21
N CYS A 225 -7.51 -10.58 -16.74
CA CYS A 225 -8.79 -11.08 -16.25
C CYS A 225 -9.55 -11.85 -17.32
N GLU A 226 -9.68 -11.32 -18.54
CA GLU A 226 -10.33 -11.99 -19.65
C GLU A 226 -9.68 -13.35 -19.98
N ARG A 227 -8.33 -13.39 -20.01
CA ARG A 227 -7.58 -14.64 -20.24
C ARG A 227 -7.79 -15.69 -19.15
N GLU A 228 -8.01 -15.26 -17.91
CA GLU A 228 -8.30 -16.14 -16.76
C GLU A 228 -9.81 -16.40 -16.59
N GLY A 229 -10.66 -15.96 -17.52
CA GLY A 229 -12.11 -16.18 -17.50
C GLY A 229 -12.84 -15.36 -16.44
N ARG A 230 -12.25 -14.25 -15.98
CA ARG A 230 -12.84 -13.35 -15.00
C ARG A 230 -13.40 -12.10 -15.69
N ASP A 231 -14.57 -11.65 -15.23
CA ASP A 231 -15.11 -10.35 -15.63
C ASP A 231 -14.18 -9.21 -15.15
N PRO A 232 -13.57 -8.42 -16.06
CA PRO A 232 -12.66 -7.34 -15.72
C PRO A 232 -13.30 -6.25 -14.82
N SER A 233 -14.62 -6.07 -14.88
CA SER A 233 -15.33 -5.08 -14.04
C SER A 233 -15.29 -5.41 -12.55
N THR A 234 -15.00 -6.67 -12.19
CA THR A 234 -14.85 -7.13 -10.80
C THR A 234 -13.43 -6.94 -10.25
N PHE A 235 -12.49 -6.52 -11.10
CA PHE A 235 -11.08 -6.37 -10.74
C PHE A 235 -10.77 -4.92 -10.37
N ARG A 236 -10.29 -4.74 -9.15
CA ARG A 236 -10.08 -3.44 -8.54
C ARG A 236 -8.67 -2.91 -8.82
N LEU A 237 -8.55 -1.60 -8.97
CA LEU A 237 -7.29 -0.90 -9.22
C LEU A 237 -7.02 0.11 -8.11
N SER A 238 -5.79 0.11 -7.59
CA SER A 238 -5.32 1.06 -6.58
C SER A 238 -3.90 1.52 -6.92
N VAL A 239 -3.61 2.79 -6.68
CA VAL A 239 -2.28 3.37 -6.91
C VAL A 239 -1.81 4.14 -5.68
N GLY A 240 -0.56 3.91 -5.25
CA GLY A 240 0.11 4.72 -4.24
C GLY A 240 0.97 5.79 -4.90
N LEU A 241 0.85 7.04 -4.46
CA LEU A 241 1.57 8.18 -5.04
C LEU A 241 2.16 9.07 -3.96
N TYR A 242 3.40 9.52 -4.16
CA TYR A 242 3.96 10.61 -3.37
C TYR A 242 3.12 11.88 -3.55
N SER A 243 3.05 12.69 -2.50
CA SER A 243 2.29 13.93 -2.53
C SER A 243 3.03 15.04 -1.80
N LEU A 244 3.15 16.19 -2.46
CA LEU A 244 3.56 17.46 -1.88
C LEU A 244 2.60 18.54 -2.36
N ILE A 245 1.98 19.25 -1.42
CA ILE A 245 0.96 20.26 -1.73
C ILE A 245 1.49 21.65 -1.39
N GLY A 246 1.28 22.57 -2.32
CA GLY A 246 1.44 23.99 -2.09
C GLY A 246 0.19 24.74 -2.55
N GLU A 247 -0.24 25.77 -1.82
CA GLU A 247 -1.38 26.60 -2.18
C GLU A 247 -1.15 27.38 -3.50
N SER A 248 0.11 27.52 -3.90
CA SER A 248 0.55 28.11 -5.16
C SER A 248 1.75 27.35 -5.75
N ASP A 249 2.09 27.60 -7.01
CA ASP A 249 3.32 27.04 -7.62
C ASP A 249 4.61 27.49 -6.89
N GLU A 250 4.60 28.64 -6.26
CA GLU A 250 5.75 29.13 -5.47
C GLU A 250 5.87 28.34 -4.17
N SER A 251 4.80 28.20 -3.41
CA SER A 251 4.79 27.42 -2.16
C SER A 251 5.05 25.95 -2.42
N PHE A 252 4.51 25.36 -3.50
CA PHE A 252 4.85 24.00 -3.91
C PHE A 252 6.35 23.82 -4.17
N ARG A 253 6.98 24.75 -4.93
CA ARG A 253 8.44 24.70 -5.15
C ARG A 253 9.22 24.78 -3.85
N ALA A 254 8.80 25.65 -2.94
CA ALA A 254 9.46 25.76 -1.63
C ALA A 254 9.36 24.47 -0.81
N VAL A 255 8.20 23.81 -0.77
CA VAL A 255 8.03 22.48 -0.13
C VAL A 255 8.91 21.45 -0.81
N PHE A 256 8.90 21.40 -2.16
CA PHE A 256 9.72 20.45 -2.91
C PHE A 256 11.22 20.60 -2.61
N GLU A 257 11.75 21.83 -2.57
CA GLU A 257 13.17 22.06 -2.27
C GLU A 257 13.54 21.64 -0.83
N ARG A 258 12.65 21.87 0.15
CA ARG A 258 12.87 21.37 1.53
C ARG A 258 12.86 19.85 1.56
N ALA A 259 11.89 19.21 0.91
CA ALA A 259 11.77 17.77 0.86
C ALA A 259 12.95 17.11 0.12
N LYS A 260 13.41 17.72 -0.96
CA LYS A 260 14.62 17.31 -1.71
C LYS A 260 15.87 17.40 -0.83
N ALA A 261 16.03 18.48 -0.07
CA ALA A 261 17.16 18.67 0.84
C ALA A 261 17.17 17.67 2.01
N ALA A 262 16.00 17.21 2.44
CA ALA A 262 15.85 16.20 3.49
C ALA A 262 16.00 14.75 2.99
N MET A 263 16.05 14.54 1.66
CA MET A 263 16.16 13.18 1.10
C MET A 263 17.55 12.59 1.34
N PRO A 264 17.66 11.40 1.94
CA PRO A 264 18.96 10.74 2.13
C PRO A 264 19.60 10.36 0.80
N GLY A 265 20.93 10.52 0.71
CA GLY A 265 21.72 10.14 -0.47
C GLY A 265 21.43 11.00 -1.70
N ASP A 266 21.57 10.39 -2.87
CA ASP A 266 21.54 11.08 -4.16
C ASP A 266 20.26 10.89 -4.97
N ALA A 267 19.27 10.22 -4.41
CA ALA A 267 18.07 9.78 -5.14
C ALA A 267 17.27 10.94 -5.78
N MET A 268 17.34 12.14 -5.23
CA MET A 268 16.68 13.32 -5.76
C MET A 268 17.63 14.37 -6.34
N ARG A 269 18.94 14.05 -6.51
CA ARG A 269 19.95 15.02 -6.97
C ARG A 269 19.51 15.76 -8.24
N ASP A 270 19.07 15.03 -9.25
CA ASP A 270 18.70 15.58 -10.56
C ASP A 270 17.21 15.88 -10.70
N GLU A 271 16.42 15.65 -9.63
CA GLU A 271 14.98 15.96 -9.65
C GLU A 271 14.71 17.45 -9.58
N THR A 272 13.76 17.89 -10.37
CA THR A 272 13.18 19.23 -10.33
C THR A 272 11.73 19.17 -9.84
N SER A 273 11.18 20.28 -9.36
CA SER A 273 9.75 20.33 -8.99
C SER A 273 8.83 19.97 -10.17
N ALA A 274 9.25 20.23 -11.40
CA ALA A 274 8.50 19.88 -12.60
C ALA A 274 8.54 18.37 -12.89
N SER A 275 9.75 17.74 -12.84
CA SER A 275 9.86 16.28 -13.03
C SER A 275 9.17 15.50 -11.92
N TRP A 276 9.26 15.97 -10.67
CA TRP A 276 8.56 15.37 -9.53
C TRP A 276 7.05 15.42 -9.69
N ARG A 277 6.51 16.58 -10.05
CA ARG A 277 5.08 16.75 -10.31
C ARG A 277 4.57 15.87 -11.45
N ALA A 278 5.40 15.56 -12.43
CA ALA A 278 4.98 14.84 -13.63
C ALA A 278 4.38 13.46 -13.34
N ASP A 279 4.86 12.73 -12.34
CA ASP A 279 4.47 11.35 -12.03
C ASP A 279 4.11 11.10 -10.55
N THR A 280 3.83 12.18 -9.81
CA THR A 280 3.35 12.14 -8.42
C THR A 280 2.05 12.92 -8.24
N LEU A 281 1.46 12.85 -7.07
CA LEU A 281 0.25 13.60 -6.71
C LEU A 281 0.64 14.94 -6.05
N SER A 282 1.44 15.75 -6.77
CA SER A 282 2.06 16.96 -6.24
C SER A 282 1.75 18.19 -7.09
N GLY A 283 1.71 19.36 -6.44
CA GLY A 283 1.45 20.65 -7.08
C GLY A 283 0.47 21.52 -6.30
N THR A 284 -0.26 22.39 -7.01
CA THR A 284 -1.38 23.11 -6.41
C THR A 284 -2.61 22.20 -6.25
N PRO A 285 -3.57 22.53 -5.39
CA PRO A 285 -4.79 21.74 -5.21
C PRO A 285 -5.51 21.42 -6.52
N GLU A 286 -5.59 22.38 -7.45
CA GLU A 286 -6.23 22.20 -8.76
C GLU A 286 -5.51 21.15 -9.60
N GLN A 287 -4.17 21.23 -9.66
CA GLN A 287 -3.34 20.29 -10.41
C GLN A 287 -3.42 18.86 -9.83
N VAL A 288 -3.52 18.75 -8.51
CA VAL A 288 -3.68 17.47 -7.83
C VAL A 288 -5.07 16.87 -8.09
N ILE A 289 -6.13 17.68 -8.00
CA ILE A 289 -7.51 17.24 -8.30
C ILE A 289 -7.62 16.79 -9.77
N GLU A 290 -7.07 17.56 -10.72
CA GLU A 290 -7.03 17.16 -12.13
C GLU A 290 -6.39 15.77 -12.32
N ARG A 291 -5.28 15.52 -11.63
CA ARG A 291 -4.60 14.22 -11.68
C ARG A 291 -5.41 13.10 -11.03
N VAL A 292 -6.07 13.36 -9.91
CA VAL A 292 -7.02 12.42 -9.28
C VAL A 292 -8.12 12.03 -10.27
N LEU A 293 -8.70 13.00 -10.97
CA LEU A 293 -9.73 12.77 -11.98
C LEU A 293 -9.20 11.92 -13.15
N ALA A 294 -7.96 12.16 -13.57
CA ALA A 294 -7.33 11.36 -14.63
C ALA A 294 -7.13 9.88 -14.21
N PHE A 295 -6.72 9.61 -12.97
CA PHE A 295 -6.65 8.25 -12.45
C PHE A 295 -8.03 7.60 -12.30
N GLU A 296 -9.03 8.35 -11.88
CA GLU A 296 -10.39 7.84 -11.78
C GLU A 296 -10.96 7.47 -13.15
N ALA A 297 -10.71 8.29 -14.19
CA ALA A 297 -11.17 8.03 -15.55
C ALA A 297 -10.66 6.70 -16.14
N ILE A 298 -9.51 6.21 -15.68
CA ILE A 298 -8.97 4.89 -16.07
C ILE A 298 -9.42 3.75 -15.15
N GLY A 299 -10.28 4.04 -14.17
CA GLY A 299 -10.92 3.08 -13.29
C GLY A 299 -10.15 2.77 -12.00
N VAL A 300 -9.23 3.65 -11.58
CA VAL A 300 -8.64 3.56 -10.23
C VAL A 300 -9.73 3.87 -9.20
N GLU A 301 -9.89 2.98 -8.22
CA GLU A 301 -10.89 3.11 -7.16
C GLU A 301 -10.31 3.74 -5.90
N GLU A 302 -8.99 3.65 -5.72
CA GLU A 302 -8.32 4.14 -4.52
C GLU A 302 -6.93 4.70 -4.84
N ILE A 303 -6.67 5.90 -4.36
CA ILE A 303 -5.34 6.51 -4.35
C ILE A 303 -4.80 6.49 -2.92
N ILE A 304 -3.62 5.90 -2.73
CA ILE A 304 -2.91 5.87 -1.45
C ILE A 304 -1.88 7.00 -1.47
N VAL A 305 -2.07 7.98 -0.61
CA VAL A 305 -1.22 9.16 -0.51
C VAL A 305 -0.02 8.89 0.38
N ALA A 306 1.19 9.12 -0.13
CA ALA A 306 2.40 9.24 0.68
C ALA A 306 2.75 10.73 0.80
N PRO A 307 2.47 11.39 1.93
CA PRO A 307 2.49 12.84 2.05
C PRO A 307 3.90 13.42 2.24
N TRP A 308 4.89 12.78 1.63
CA TRP A 308 6.29 13.20 1.58
C TRP A 308 7.03 12.55 0.40
N VAL A 309 8.35 12.81 0.28
CA VAL A 309 9.23 12.20 -0.73
C VAL A 309 9.74 10.80 -0.36
N LEU A 310 9.53 10.39 0.87
CA LEU A 310 9.71 9.02 1.36
C LEU A 310 8.36 8.43 1.71
N PRO A 311 8.08 7.17 1.33
CA PRO A 311 6.82 6.54 1.68
C PRO A 311 6.76 6.28 3.19
N PHE A 312 5.56 6.27 3.74
CA PHE A 312 5.33 6.03 5.18
C PHE A 312 6.03 7.06 6.09
N ALA A 313 6.22 8.30 5.61
CA ALA A 313 6.81 9.41 6.34
C ALA A 313 5.90 10.64 6.35
N VAL A 314 5.90 11.34 7.47
CA VAL A 314 5.13 12.58 7.71
C VAL A 314 5.96 13.59 8.53
N PRO A 315 7.18 13.94 8.07
CA PRO A 315 8.02 14.87 8.83
C PRO A 315 7.47 16.30 8.85
N GLU A 316 6.62 16.66 7.87
CA GLU A 316 5.85 17.89 7.84
C GLU A 316 4.34 17.54 7.94
N PRO A 317 3.76 17.51 9.16
CA PRO A 317 2.34 17.19 9.40
C PRO A 317 1.36 18.03 8.59
N GLU A 318 1.74 19.26 8.28
CA GLU A 318 0.96 20.22 7.50
C GLU A 318 0.64 19.70 6.08
N GLN A 319 1.50 18.85 5.52
CA GLN A 319 1.25 18.26 4.21
C GLN A 319 0.03 17.32 4.20
N VAL A 320 -0.23 16.64 5.32
CA VAL A 320 -1.41 15.80 5.49
C VAL A 320 -2.66 16.66 5.62
N ASP A 321 -2.58 17.75 6.39
CA ASP A 321 -3.71 18.69 6.58
C ASP A 321 -4.05 19.40 5.28
N LEU A 322 -3.06 19.93 4.57
CA LEU A 322 -3.25 20.59 3.27
C LEU A 322 -3.90 19.63 2.24
N PHE A 323 -3.46 18.38 2.18
CA PHE A 323 -4.09 17.38 1.32
C PHE A 323 -5.56 17.17 1.71
N ALA A 324 -5.83 16.98 3.00
CA ALA A 324 -7.18 16.73 3.48
C ALA A 324 -8.13 17.91 3.23
N GLU A 325 -7.69 19.13 3.51
CA GLU A 325 -8.51 20.34 3.40
C GLU A 325 -8.70 20.80 1.95
N LEU A 326 -7.60 20.85 1.18
CA LEU A 326 -7.61 21.49 -0.14
C LEU A 326 -7.85 20.50 -1.28
N VAL A 327 -7.63 19.21 -1.07
CA VAL A 327 -7.85 18.18 -2.10
C VAL A 327 -9.01 17.27 -1.74
N LEU A 328 -8.93 16.54 -0.62
CA LEU A 328 -9.92 15.52 -0.29
C LEU A 328 -11.30 16.10 0.00
N ALA A 329 -11.38 17.15 0.84
CA ALA A 329 -12.65 17.78 1.18
C ALA A 329 -13.28 18.45 -0.06
N ARG A 330 -12.48 19.16 -0.85
CA ARG A 330 -12.93 19.83 -2.08
C ARG A 330 -13.41 18.82 -3.14
N PHE A 331 -12.64 17.76 -3.38
CA PHE A 331 -13.01 16.68 -4.32
C PHE A 331 -14.35 16.01 -3.93
N ARG A 332 -14.63 15.87 -2.62
CA ARG A 332 -15.90 15.31 -2.14
C ARG A 332 -17.06 16.28 -2.25
N ALA A 333 -16.83 17.57 -1.93
CA ALA A 333 -17.86 18.60 -2.03
C ALA A 333 -18.37 18.75 -3.48
N GLU A 334 -17.47 18.82 -4.45
CA GLU A 334 -17.83 18.92 -5.88
C GLU A 334 -18.66 17.76 -6.41
N ARG A 335 -18.74 16.64 -5.68
CA ARG A 335 -19.51 15.43 -6.04
C ARG A 335 -20.74 15.19 -5.21
N ALA A 336 -20.88 15.88 -4.09
CA ALA A 336 -22.10 15.86 -3.31
C ALA A 336 -23.21 16.72 -3.96
N ASP A 337 -22.81 17.63 -4.87
CA ASP A 337 -23.72 18.55 -5.58
C ASP A 337 -24.17 18.00 -6.95
N VAL A 338 -23.77 16.77 -7.33
CA VAL A 338 -24.16 16.08 -8.58
C VAL A 338 -25.03 14.86 -8.26
#